data_be021e69cc6003c59576cd1a01437b39
#
_entry.id   be021e69cc6003c59576cd1a01437b39
#
_cell.length_a   1.000
_cell.length_b   1.000
_cell.length_c   1.000
_cell.angle_alpha   90.00
_cell.angle_beta   90.00
_cell.angle_gamma   90.00
#
_symmetry.space_group_name_H-M   'P 1'
#
loop_
_entity.id
_entity.type
_entity.pdbx_description
1 polymer ?
#
loop_
_entity_poly.entity_id
_entity_poly.type
_entity_poly.pdbx_seq_one_letter_code
_entity_poly.pdbx_strand_id
1 'polypeptide(L)'
;MFVKVCGVRNAADVAAGVAAGADALGFMLTESVRKLDTGTARALAAELPPGVLSVGVVNGVPAAEAGRLALAAGVRALQLHGRYTREDFAALAHLPLRLLRATHLDPDSAEPPELATGAYGEEMLLLDSPSYGRGERWDLGRLESARPSGKWLLAGGLTPANVAGAIRVAKPWGVDVSSGVESSRGIKDPQLIRDFVAAAKNAAKAENAENVENA
;
A
#
# COMPACT_ATOMS: atom_id res chain seq x y z
N MET A 1 10.23 -9.71 -0.71
CA MET A 1 8.87 -9.20 -0.29
C MET A 1 8.94 -7.70 -0.18
N PHE A 2 8.12 -7.00 -0.92
CA PHE A 2 7.97 -5.54 -0.81
C PHE A 2 7.03 -5.21 0.37
N VAL A 3 7.40 -4.26 1.24
CA VAL A 3 6.61 -3.88 2.41
C VAL A 3 6.35 -2.38 2.40
N LYS A 4 5.07 -1.98 2.36
CA LYS A 4 4.64 -0.58 2.46
C LYS A 4 4.00 -0.33 3.83
N VAL A 5 4.38 0.79 4.47
CA VAL A 5 3.71 1.30 5.68
C VAL A 5 2.99 2.59 5.31
N CYS A 6 1.67 2.57 5.44
CA CYS A 6 0.79 3.64 4.96
C CYS A 6 0.26 4.51 6.10
N GLY A 7 0.10 5.81 5.84
CA GLY A 7 -0.46 6.77 6.79
C GLY A 7 0.53 7.20 7.86
N VAL A 8 1.81 7.34 7.53
CA VAL A 8 2.83 7.98 8.38
C VAL A 8 2.59 9.48 8.43
N ARG A 9 2.83 10.13 9.60
CA ARG A 9 2.40 11.50 9.82
C ARG A 9 3.49 12.44 10.34
N ASN A 10 4.60 11.91 10.80
CA ASN A 10 5.67 12.69 11.44
C ASN A 10 7.03 12.03 11.20
N ALA A 11 8.10 12.75 11.56
CA ALA A 11 9.47 12.27 11.40
C ALA A 11 9.76 10.99 12.20
N ALA A 12 9.13 10.78 13.35
CA ALA A 12 9.31 9.56 14.14
C ALA A 12 8.72 8.33 13.42
N ASP A 13 7.55 8.47 12.81
CA ASP A 13 6.95 7.41 11.98
C ASP A 13 7.84 7.09 10.78
N VAL A 14 8.37 8.12 10.10
CA VAL A 14 9.29 7.98 8.96
C VAL A 14 10.55 7.24 9.40
N ALA A 15 11.20 7.69 10.48
CA ALA A 15 12.40 7.06 11.01
C ALA A 15 12.17 5.60 11.40
N ALA A 16 11.02 5.29 12.04
CA ALA A 16 10.66 3.93 12.40
C ALA A 16 10.47 3.03 11.16
N GLY A 17 9.78 3.50 10.13
CA GLY A 17 9.56 2.77 8.89
C GLY A 17 10.87 2.50 8.13
N VAL A 18 11.73 3.51 8.02
CA VAL A 18 13.05 3.40 7.37
C VAL A 18 13.94 2.43 8.15
N ALA A 19 14.04 2.58 9.48
CA ALA A 19 14.86 1.72 10.32
C ALA A 19 14.37 0.26 10.33
N ALA A 20 13.07 0.04 10.23
CA ALA A 20 12.49 -1.31 10.10
C ALA A 20 12.78 -1.95 8.74
N GLY A 21 13.21 -1.18 7.73
CA GLY A 21 13.47 -1.65 6.39
C GLY A 21 12.22 -1.74 5.52
N ALA A 22 11.23 -0.86 5.73
CA ALA A 22 10.11 -0.71 4.81
C ALA A 22 10.60 -0.24 3.43
N ASP A 23 9.98 -0.77 2.37
CA ASP A 23 10.34 -0.43 0.99
C ASP A 23 9.58 0.80 0.48
N ALA A 24 8.46 1.14 1.12
CA ALA A 24 7.67 2.34 0.83
C ALA A 24 6.97 2.90 2.07
N LEU A 25 6.82 4.23 2.11
CA LEU A 25 6.01 4.94 3.09
C LEU A 25 4.91 5.76 2.40
N GLY A 26 3.67 5.63 2.91
CA GLY A 26 2.48 6.28 2.37
C GLY A 26 2.06 7.50 3.17
N PHE A 27 1.81 8.62 2.48
CA PHE A 27 1.34 9.90 3.01
C PHE A 27 -0.08 10.17 2.50
N MET A 28 -1.05 10.29 3.41
CA MET A 28 -2.44 10.58 3.03
C MET A 28 -2.58 12.06 2.67
N LEU A 29 -2.94 12.36 1.42
CA LEU A 29 -3.04 13.72 0.90
C LEU A 29 -4.50 14.24 0.82
N THR A 30 -5.47 13.35 1.00
CA THR A 30 -6.90 13.67 1.01
C THR A 30 -7.54 13.34 2.36
N GLU A 31 -8.83 13.58 2.53
CA GLU A 31 -9.53 13.47 3.81
C GLU A 31 -9.34 12.12 4.49
N SER A 32 -8.78 12.16 5.67
CA SER A 32 -8.45 10.99 6.50
C SER A 32 -8.04 11.47 7.90
N VAL A 33 -8.17 10.61 8.91
CA VAL A 33 -7.56 10.86 10.24
C VAL A 33 -6.01 10.91 10.18
N ARG A 34 -5.43 10.49 9.05
CA ARG A 34 -3.98 10.47 8.77
C ARG A 34 -3.55 11.52 7.75
N LYS A 35 -4.47 12.43 7.39
CA LYS A 35 -4.21 13.46 6.38
C LYS A 35 -3.04 14.37 6.77
N LEU A 36 -2.24 14.69 5.78
CA LEU A 36 -1.19 15.71 5.82
C LEU A 36 -1.48 16.80 4.79
N ASP A 37 -1.11 18.02 5.10
CA ASP A 37 -0.94 19.03 4.06
C ASP A 37 0.28 18.71 3.18
N THR A 38 0.30 19.26 1.97
CA THR A 38 1.36 18.94 1.00
C THR A 38 2.74 19.44 1.42
N GLY A 39 2.83 20.51 2.23
CA GLY A 39 4.09 21.04 2.76
C GLY A 39 4.71 20.08 3.77
N THR A 40 3.92 19.59 4.72
CA THR A 40 4.34 18.58 5.70
C THR A 40 4.71 17.27 5.00
N ALA A 41 3.88 16.81 4.05
CA ALA A 41 4.18 15.60 3.28
C ALA A 41 5.49 15.74 2.49
N ARG A 42 5.77 16.90 1.89
CA ARG A 42 7.02 17.20 1.19
C ARG A 42 8.24 17.13 2.11
N ALA A 43 8.15 17.74 3.29
CA ALA A 43 9.24 17.71 4.25
C ALA A 43 9.58 16.27 4.67
N LEU A 44 8.56 15.48 5.01
CA LEU A 44 8.73 14.08 5.39
C LEU A 44 9.22 13.20 4.23
N ALA A 45 8.72 13.40 3.02
CA ALA A 45 9.17 12.66 1.84
C ALA A 45 10.64 12.93 1.50
N ALA A 46 11.13 14.13 1.77
CA ALA A 46 12.53 14.50 1.57
C ALA A 46 13.51 13.81 2.56
N GLU A 47 13.02 13.34 3.71
CA GLU A 47 13.83 12.59 4.68
C GLU A 47 14.06 11.13 4.26
N LEU A 48 13.33 10.62 3.24
CA LEU A 48 13.44 9.23 2.83
C LEU A 48 14.73 8.97 2.05
N PRO A 49 15.48 7.92 2.39
CA PRO A 49 16.62 7.51 1.59
C PRO A 49 16.17 7.06 0.18
N PRO A 50 17.07 7.12 -0.82
CA PRO A 50 16.73 6.78 -2.22
C PRO A 50 16.05 5.42 -2.41
N GLY A 51 16.37 4.44 -1.57
CA GLY A 51 15.82 3.08 -1.63
C GLY A 51 14.38 2.94 -1.09
N VAL A 52 13.84 3.94 -0.38
CA VAL A 52 12.48 3.88 0.20
C VAL A 52 11.54 4.78 -0.60
N LEU A 53 10.51 4.20 -1.22
CA LEU A 53 9.57 4.92 -2.08
C LEU A 53 8.60 5.80 -1.26
N SER A 54 8.54 7.11 -1.56
CA SER A 54 7.49 7.99 -1.05
C SER A 54 6.22 7.86 -1.90
N VAL A 55 5.08 7.58 -1.27
CA VAL A 55 3.79 7.36 -1.93
C VAL A 55 2.76 8.35 -1.40
N GLY A 56 2.30 9.27 -2.24
CA GLY A 56 1.12 10.08 -1.93
C GLY A 56 -0.14 9.24 -2.16
N VAL A 57 -1.03 9.23 -1.19
CA VAL A 57 -2.29 8.46 -1.28
C VAL A 57 -3.45 9.42 -1.34
N VAL A 58 -4.29 9.26 -2.35
CA VAL A 58 -5.48 10.08 -2.57
C VAL A 58 -6.73 9.24 -2.72
N ASN A 59 -7.87 9.77 -2.31
CA ASN A 59 -9.19 9.18 -2.48
C ASN A 59 -10.21 10.30 -2.71
N GLY A 60 -11.17 10.07 -3.62
CA GLY A 60 -12.34 10.93 -3.79
C GLY A 60 -12.07 12.31 -4.42
N VAL A 61 -10.93 12.49 -5.09
CA VAL A 61 -10.59 13.71 -5.84
C VAL A 61 -10.39 13.41 -7.32
N PRO A 62 -10.63 14.35 -8.24
CA PRO A 62 -10.35 14.15 -9.67
C PRO A 62 -8.88 13.86 -9.94
N ALA A 63 -8.55 13.13 -11.01
CA ALA A 63 -7.18 12.75 -11.37
C ALA A 63 -6.24 13.96 -11.48
N ALA A 64 -6.67 15.05 -12.10
CA ALA A 64 -5.87 16.27 -12.21
C ALA A 64 -5.51 16.86 -10.83
N GLU A 65 -6.43 16.85 -9.88
CA GLU A 65 -6.19 17.25 -8.49
C GLU A 65 -5.23 16.29 -7.78
N ALA A 66 -5.41 14.98 -7.97
CA ALA A 66 -4.53 13.94 -7.44
C ALA A 66 -3.07 14.15 -7.89
N GLY A 67 -2.86 14.39 -9.18
CA GLY A 67 -1.54 14.69 -9.74
C GLY A 67 -0.93 15.97 -9.15
N ARG A 68 -1.72 17.03 -9.04
CA ARG A 68 -1.28 18.31 -8.46
C ARG A 68 -0.88 18.15 -6.99
N LEU A 69 -1.65 17.43 -6.19
CA LEU A 69 -1.32 17.14 -4.79
C LEU A 69 -0.01 16.34 -4.66
N ALA A 70 0.16 15.30 -5.47
CA ALA A 70 1.36 14.47 -5.46
C ALA A 70 2.63 15.27 -5.82
N LEU A 71 2.57 16.08 -6.87
CA LEU A 71 3.68 16.96 -7.26
C LEU A 71 3.98 18.00 -6.17
N ALA A 72 2.95 18.60 -5.57
CA ALA A 72 3.11 19.55 -4.48
C ALA A 72 3.71 18.90 -3.23
N ALA A 73 3.38 17.64 -2.95
CA ALA A 73 3.96 16.86 -1.86
C ALA A 73 5.36 16.30 -2.18
N GLY A 74 5.86 16.44 -3.41
CA GLY A 74 7.18 15.97 -3.80
C GLY A 74 7.39 14.46 -3.66
N VAL A 75 6.32 13.68 -3.70
CA VAL A 75 6.37 12.21 -3.63
C VAL A 75 6.79 11.61 -4.97
N ARG A 76 7.35 10.39 -4.94
CA ARG A 76 7.82 9.68 -6.14
C ARG A 76 6.77 8.74 -6.73
N ALA A 77 5.71 8.46 -5.99
CA ALA A 77 4.61 7.64 -6.45
C ALA A 77 3.27 8.22 -6.00
N LEU A 78 2.22 7.94 -6.77
CA LEU A 78 0.84 8.33 -6.48
C LEU A 78 -0.04 7.08 -6.45
N GLN A 79 -0.68 6.84 -5.32
CA GLN A 79 -1.69 5.80 -5.16
C GLN A 79 -3.08 6.41 -5.30
N LEU A 80 -3.78 6.00 -6.34
CA LEU A 80 -5.19 6.30 -6.55
C LEU A 80 -6.02 5.24 -5.82
N HIS A 81 -6.69 5.63 -4.74
CA HIS A 81 -7.51 4.76 -3.92
C HIS A 81 -8.98 5.09 -4.13
N GLY A 82 -9.79 4.10 -4.55
CA GLY A 82 -11.21 4.28 -4.82
C GLY A 82 -11.55 4.09 -6.31
N ARG A 83 -12.63 4.74 -6.74
CA ARG A 83 -13.16 4.56 -8.10
C ARG A 83 -12.46 5.50 -9.10
N TYR A 84 -11.32 5.05 -9.61
CA TYR A 84 -10.62 5.70 -10.71
C TYR A 84 -10.67 4.84 -11.95
N THR A 85 -10.84 5.48 -13.10
CA THR A 85 -10.97 4.82 -14.41
C THR A 85 -9.63 4.70 -15.13
N ARG A 86 -9.60 3.98 -16.26
CA ARG A 86 -8.41 3.89 -17.13
C ARG A 86 -8.02 5.28 -17.67
N GLU A 87 -9.00 6.12 -17.96
CA GLU A 87 -8.82 7.49 -18.43
C GLU A 87 -8.16 8.36 -17.36
N ASP A 88 -8.51 8.18 -16.07
CA ASP A 88 -7.87 8.88 -14.96
C ASP A 88 -6.37 8.53 -14.87
N PHE A 89 -6.02 7.26 -15.03
CA PHE A 89 -4.63 6.82 -15.05
C PHE A 89 -3.88 7.34 -16.28
N ALA A 90 -4.51 7.28 -17.46
CA ALA A 90 -3.94 7.81 -18.70
C ALA A 90 -3.66 9.32 -18.61
N ALA A 91 -4.56 10.08 -17.97
CA ALA A 91 -4.38 11.52 -17.76
C ALA A 91 -3.16 11.84 -16.87
N LEU A 92 -2.70 10.91 -16.03
CA LEU A 92 -1.56 11.07 -15.13
C LEU A 92 -0.25 10.48 -15.68
N ALA A 93 -0.30 9.71 -16.76
CA ALA A 93 0.84 8.97 -17.29
C ALA A 93 2.03 9.86 -17.75
N HIS A 94 1.77 11.15 -18.04
CA HIS A 94 2.79 12.11 -18.43
C HIS A 94 3.58 12.69 -17.25
N LEU A 95 3.12 12.46 -16.00
CA LEU A 95 3.77 12.97 -14.80
C LEU A 95 4.97 12.08 -14.40
N PRO A 96 6.02 12.65 -13.78
CA PRO A 96 7.17 11.88 -13.30
C PRO A 96 6.84 11.12 -12.00
N LEU A 97 5.76 10.35 -12.01
CA LEU A 97 5.21 9.62 -10.86
C LEU A 97 4.99 8.16 -11.24
N ARG A 98 5.40 7.26 -10.36
CA ARG A 98 4.97 5.86 -10.45
C ARG A 98 3.52 5.79 -9.99
N LEU A 99 2.66 5.12 -10.75
CA LEU A 99 1.23 5.02 -10.42
C LEU A 99 0.93 3.69 -9.72
N LEU A 100 0.15 3.77 -8.64
CA LEU A 100 -0.40 2.63 -7.92
C LEU A 100 -1.92 2.71 -7.98
N ARG A 101 -2.55 1.60 -8.35
CA ARG A 101 -4.01 1.44 -8.31
C ARG A 101 -4.40 0.67 -7.05
N ALA A 102 -5.28 1.25 -6.23
CA ALA A 102 -5.88 0.52 -5.12
C ALA A 102 -7.32 0.14 -5.44
N THR A 103 -7.65 -1.13 -5.27
CA THR A 103 -8.98 -1.69 -5.50
C THR A 103 -9.34 -2.70 -4.40
N HIS A 104 -10.56 -3.22 -4.42
CA HIS A 104 -11.04 -4.25 -3.51
C HIS A 104 -11.93 -5.25 -4.25
N LEU A 105 -12.08 -6.44 -3.70
CA LEU A 105 -13.06 -7.41 -4.17
C LEU A 105 -14.40 -7.08 -3.50
N ASP A 106 -15.32 -6.52 -4.27
CA ASP A 106 -16.69 -6.32 -3.84
C ASP A 106 -17.47 -7.61 -4.11
N PRO A 107 -17.96 -8.32 -3.07
CA PRO A 107 -18.70 -9.56 -3.25
C PRO A 107 -20.04 -9.37 -3.96
N ASP A 108 -20.60 -8.16 -3.89
CA ASP A 108 -21.91 -7.82 -4.42
C ASP A 108 -21.80 -7.14 -5.79
N SER A 109 -20.60 -6.94 -6.31
CA SER A 109 -20.37 -6.34 -7.63
C SER A 109 -20.74 -7.33 -8.74
N ALA A 110 -21.58 -6.88 -9.66
CA ALA A 110 -21.90 -7.65 -10.87
C ALA A 110 -20.67 -7.83 -11.79
N GLU A 111 -19.70 -6.93 -11.71
CA GLU A 111 -18.46 -6.97 -12.48
C GLU A 111 -17.27 -7.06 -11.52
N PRO A 112 -16.49 -8.16 -11.58
CA PRO A 112 -15.27 -8.24 -10.80
C PRO A 112 -14.27 -7.17 -11.24
N PRO A 113 -13.46 -6.61 -10.32
CA PRO A 113 -12.44 -5.64 -10.68
C PRO A 113 -11.38 -6.31 -11.57
N GLU A 114 -10.81 -5.54 -12.49
CA GLU A 114 -9.62 -5.95 -13.21
C GLU A 114 -8.45 -6.09 -12.24
N LEU A 115 -7.86 -7.29 -12.16
CA LEU A 115 -6.82 -7.61 -11.17
C LEU A 115 -5.41 -7.81 -11.79
N ALA A 116 -5.27 -7.62 -13.09
CA ALA A 116 -3.95 -7.59 -13.71
C ALA A 116 -3.26 -6.26 -13.41
N THR A 117 -2.07 -6.30 -12.83
CA THR A 117 -1.23 -5.10 -12.70
C THR A 117 -0.86 -4.57 -14.07
N GLY A 118 -0.97 -3.27 -14.27
CA GLY A 118 -0.72 -2.59 -15.54
C GLY A 118 -1.96 -2.44 -16.42
N ALA A 119 -3.10 -3.01 -16.04
CA ALA A 119 -4.32 -2.92 -16.82
C ALA A 119 -4.83 -1.48 -17.02
N TYR A 120 -4.49 -0.56 -16.12
CA TYR A 120 -4.79 0.87 -16.20
C TYR A 120 -3.54 1.71 -16.50
N GLY A 121 -2.37 1.07 -16.72
CA GLY A 121 -1.08 1.74 -16.86
C GLY A 121 -0.36 1.95 -15.52
N GLU A 122 -0.88 1.41 -14.43
CA GLU A 122 -0.22 1.42 -13.12
C GLU A 122 0.96 0.45 -13.05
N GLU A 123 1.95 0.78 -12.23
CA GLU A 123 3.10 -0.10 -11.99
C GLU A 123 2.83 -1.14 -10.90
N MET A 124 1.96 -0.82 -9.96
CA MET A 124 1.60 -1.70 -8.84
C MET A 124 0.09 -1.66 -8.60
N LEU A 125 -0.47 -2.83 -8.27
CA LEU A 125 -1.84 -2.98 -7.80
C LEU A 125 -1.84 -3.19 -6.29
N LEU A 126 -2.71 -2.50 -5.56
CA LEU A 126 -3.00 -2.78 -4.15
C LEU A 126 -4.43 -3.33 -4.04
N LEU A 127 -4.54 -4.53 -3.48
CA LEU A 127 -5.82 -5.16 -3.19
C LEU A 127 -6.14 -5.03 -1.70
N ASP A 128 -7.13 -4.18 -1.38
CA ASP A 128 -7.57 -3.91 -0.01
C ASP A 128 -8.78 -4.76 0.36
N SER A 129 -9.08 -4.87 1.65
CA SER A 129 -10.30 -5.52 2.13
C SER A 129 -11.55 -4.72 1.74
N PRO A 130 -12.72 -5.37 1.59
CA PRO A 130 -13.97 -4.67 1.31
C PRO A 130 -14.34 -3.61 2.37
N SER A 131 -13.89 -3.79 3.60
CA SER A 131 -14.15 -2.91 4.75
C SER A 131 -13.04 -1.86 4.91
N TYR A 132 -12.95 -0.91 4.00
CA TYR A 132 -11.95 0.16 4.00
C TYR A 132 -11.59 0.72 5.38
N GLY A 133 -10.32 0.61 5.76
CA GLY A 133 -9.76 1.29 6.93
C GLY A 133 -10.33 0.88 8.29
N ARG A 134 -11.19 -0.15 8.35
CA ARG A 134 -11.77 -0.68 9.59
C ARG A 134 -10.93 -1.77 10.24
N GLY A 135 -9.86 -2.24 9.56
CA GLY A 135 -8.97 -3.29 10.09
C GLY A 135 -9.61 -4.68 10.12
N GLU A 136 -10.74 -4.87 9.47
CA GLU A 136 -11.39 -6.16 9.37
C GLU A 136 -10.62 -7.08 8.43
N ARG A 137 -10.41 -8.34 8.86
CA ARG A 137 -9.82 -9.40 8.05
C ARG A 137 -10.82 -9.78 6.97
N TRP A 138 -10.34 -9.86 5.75
CA TRP A 138 -11.13 -10.41 4.67
C TRP A 138 -10.82 -11.89 4.42
N ASP A 139 -11.77 -12.58 3.83
CA ASP A 139 -11.64 -13.99 3.50
C ASP A 139 -10.63 -14.16 2.33
N LEU A 140 -9.42 -14.57 2.66
CA LEU A 140 -8.38 -14.83 1.68
C LEU A 140 -8.69 -16.00 0.74
N GLY A 141 -9.65 -16.87 1.08
CA GLY A 141 -10.14 -17.93 0.20
C GLY A 141 -10.72 -17.40 -1.11
N ARG A 142 -11.22 -16.16 -1.11
CA ARG A 142 -11.68 -15.49 -2.35
C ARG A 142 -10.58 -15.26 -3.38
N LEU A 143 -9.31 -15.25 -2.97
CA LEU A 143 -8.18 -15.16 -3.89
C LEU A 143 -7.95 -16.45 -4.69
N GLU A 144 -8.54 -17.57 -4.28
CA GLU A 144 -8.47 -18.82 -5.05
C GLU A 144 -9.14 -18.67 -6.43
N SER A 145 -10.24 -17.92 -6.47
CA SER A 145 -11.00 -17.69 -7.72
C SER A 145 -10.61 -16.40 -8.46
N ALA A 146 -9.96 -15.44 -7.80
CA ALA A 146 -9.66 -14.12 -8.34
C ALA A 146 -8.31 -13.59 -7.85
N ARG A 147 -7.22 -14.28 -8.18
CA ARG A 147 -5.87 -13.89 -7.78
C ARG A 147 -5.31 -12.80 -8.70
N PRO A 148 -4.82 -11.68 -8.14
CA PRO A 148 -4.12 -10.68 -8.95
C PRO A 148 -2.85 -11.24 -9.61
N SER A 149 -2.47 -10.65 -10.74
CA SER A 149 -1.23 -10.97 -11.44
C SER A 149 -0.26 -9.78 -11.46
N GLY A 150 1.03 -10.06 -11.61
CA GLY A 150 2.08 -9.03 -11.64
C GLY A 150 2.48 -8.52 -10.25
N LYS A 151 2.88 -7.25 -10.16
CA LYS A 151 3.30 -6.62 -8.89
C LYS A 151 2.09 -6.13 -8.11
N TRP A 152 1.58 -6.98 -7.22
CA TRP A 152 0.45 -6.60 -6.39
C TRP A 152 0.74 -6.70 -4.89
N LEU A 153 0.13 -5.82 -4.12
CA LEU A 153 0.23 -5.74 -2.66
C LEU A 153 -1.08 -6.19 -2.03
N LEU A 154 -0.97 -7.04 -1.02
CA LEU A 154 -2.09 -7.39 -0.15
C LEU A 154 -2.21 -6.34 0.95
N ALA A 155 -3.41 -5.82 1.14
CA ALA A 155 -3.76 -4.88 2.19
C ALA A 155 -5.03 -5.31 2.94
N GLY A 156 -5.44 -4.52 3.93
CA GLY A 156 -6.67 -4.73 4.69
C GLY A 156 -6.51 -5.67 5.88
N GLY A 157 -6.65 -5.11 7.10
CA GLY A 157 -6.64 -5.87 8.35
C GLY A 157 -5.34 -6.60 8.68
N LEU A 158 -4.23 -6.31 7.98
CA LEU A 158 -2.94 -6.90 8.26
C LEU A 158 -2.34 -6.33 9.56
N THR A 159 -1.72 -7.21 10.33
CA THR A 159 -1.04 -6.92 11.61
C THR A 159 0.24 -7.74 11.70
N PRO A 160 1.17 -7.45 12.63
CA PRO A 160 2.33 -8.31 12.87
C PRO A 160 1.97 -9.77 13.14
N ALA A 161 0.83 -10.01 13.82
CA ALA A 161 0.41 -11.35 14.21
C ALA A 161 -0.18 -12.19 13.06
N ASN A 162 -0.68 -11.56 11.98
CA ASN A 162 -1.36 -12.29 10.90
C ASN A 162 -0.68 -12.23 9.53
N VAL A 163 0.25 -11.30 9.32
CA VAL A 163 0.83 -11.05 8.00
C VAL A 163 1.55 -12.27 7.42
N ALA A 164 2.27 -13.04 8.24
CA ALA A 164 2.96 -14.24 7.78
C ALA A 164 1.98 -15.30 7.25
N GLY A 165 0.85 -15.52 7.94
CA GLY A 165 -0.22 -16.41 7.47
C GLY A 165 -0.88 -15.91 6.18
N ALA A 166 -1.13 -14.60 6.11
CA ALA A 166 -1.72 -13.98 4.92
C ALA A 166 -0.81 -14.11 3.69
N ILE A 167 0.51 -13.94 3.85
CA ILE A 167 1.50 -14.12 2.77
C ILE A 167 1.47 -15.55 2.25
N ARG A 168 1.48 -16.56 3.13
CA ARG A 168 1.46 -17.98 2.71
C ARG A 168 0.22 -18.34 1.87
N VAL A 169 -0.95 -17.78 2.22
CA VAL A 169 -2.20 -18.06 1.50
C VAL A 169 -2.28 -17.26 0.19
N ALA A 170 -2.06 -15.95 0.28
CA ALA A 170 -2.28 -15.05 -0.84
C ALA A 170 -1.12 -15.03 -1.84
N LYS A 171 0.11 -15.33 -1.40
CA LYS A 171 1.36 -15.25 -2.19
C LYS A 171 1.49 -13.93 -2.97
N PRO A 172 1.35 -12.78 -2.29
CA PRO A 172 1.44 -11.48 -2.95
C PRO A 172 2.90 -11.15 -3.29
N TRP A 173 3.10 -10.21 -4.22
CA TRP A 173 4.42 -9.62 -4.46
C TRP A 173 4.88 -8.75 -3.28
N GLY A 174 3.93 -8.11 -2.58
CA GLY A 174 4.19 -7.28 -1.41
C GLY A 174 2.97 -7.17 -0.49
N VAL A 175 3.15 -6.46 0.62
CA VAL A 175 2.10 -6.19 1.60
C VAL A 175 2.05 -4.70 1.96
N ASP A 176 0.87 -4.21 2.30
CA ASP A 176 0.64 -2.85 2.80
C ASP A 176 -0.06 -2.89 4.15
N VAL A 177 0.41 -2.08 5.08
CA VAL A 177 -0.19 -1.97 6.41
C VAL A 177 -0.44 -0.51 6.78
N SER A 178 -1.57 -0.26 7.42
CA SER A 178 -1.87 1.05 8.00
C SER A 178 -2.31 0.92 9.47
N SER A 179 -3.58 0.63 9.75
CA SER A 179 -4.10 0.58 11.12
C SER A 179 -3.49 -0.54 11.97
N GLY A 180 -3.04 -1.63 11.36
CA GLY A 180 -2.45 -2.77 12.09
C GLY A 180 -1.10 -2.51 12.76
N VAL A 181 -0.53 -1.33 12.54
CA VAL A 181 0.70 -0.85 13.21
C VAL A 181 0.47 0.47 13.95
N GLU A 182 -0.76 0.66 14.46
CA GLU A 182 -1.15 1.82 15.24
C GLU A 182 -1.45 1.42 16.70
N SER A 183 -0.98 2.24 17.65
CA SER A 183 -1.34 2.13 19.07
C SER A 183 -2.75 2.64 19.35
N SER A 184 -3.18 3.63 18.58
CA SER A 184 -4.55 4.14 18.50
C SER A 184 -4.80 4.73 17.12
N ARG A 185 -6.07 4.95 16.77
CA ARG A 185 -6.45 5.37 15.42
C ARG A 185 -5.68 6.62 14.94
N GLY A 186 -4.84 6.42 13.91
CA GLY A 186 -4.01 7.46 13.31
C GLY A 186 -2.68 7.72 14.01
N ILE A 187 -2.32 6.97 15.06
CA ILE A 187 -1.03 7.08 15.77
C ILE A 187 -0.24 5.80 15.57
N LYS A 188 0.86 5.88 14.84
CA LYS A 188 1.75 4.74 14.59
C LYS A 188 2.50 4.33 15.85
N ASP A 189 2.71 3.04 16.00
CA ASP A 189 3.59 2.45 17.02
C ASP A 189 4.87 1.96 16.35
N PRO A 190 6.04 2.53 16.72
CA PRO A 190 7.32 2.13 16.13
C PRO A 190 7.67 0.66 16.35
N GLN A 191 7.21 0.04 17.46
CA GLN A 191 7.46 -1.37 17.71
C GLN A 191 6.61 -2.23 16.78
N LEU A 192 5.31 -1.91 16.63
CA LEU A 192 4.42 -2.63 15.72
C LEU A 192 4.89 -2.50 14.25
N ILE A 193 5.44 -1.35 13.84
CA ILE A 193 6.06 -1.19 12.51
C ILE A 193 7.23 -2.17 12.35
N ARG A 194 8.16 -2.23 13.31
CA ARG A 194 9.30 -3.16 13.27
C ARG A 194 8.84 -4.61 13.19
N ASP A 195 7.90 -4.98 14.04
CA ASP A 195 7.39 -6.35 14.13
C ASP A 195 6.69 -6.77 12.84
N PHE A 196 5.91 -5.88 12.25
CA PHE A 196 5.24 -6.14 10.98
C PHE A 196 6.22 -6.35 9.83
N VAL A 197 7.18 -5.44 9.66
CA VAL A 197 8.18 -5.53 8.58
C VAL A 197 9.02 -6.78 8.74
N ALA A 198 9.45 -7.10 9.96
CA ALA A 198 10.21 -8.32 10.25
C ALA A 198 9.40 -9.58 9.94
N ALA A 199 8.14 -9.66 10.39
CA ALA A 199 7.27 -10.80 10.14
C ALA A 199 7.02 -11.02 8.63
N ALA A 200 6.77 -9.95 7.88
CA ALA A 200 6.55 -10.02 6.43
C ALA A 200 7.80 -10.48 5.67
N LYS A 201 8.97 -9.91 5.99
CA LYS A 201 10.23 -10.26 5.32
C LYS A 201 10.70 -11.68 5.67
N ASN A 202 10.48 -12.13 6.91
CA ASN A 202 10.82 -13.49 7.34
C ASN A 202 9.91 -14.54 6.68
N ALA A 203 8.61 -14.28 6.57
CA ALA A 203 7.67 -15.17 5.88
C ALA A 203 8.10 -15.40 4.42
N ALA A 204 8.48 -14.34 3.71
CA ALA A 204 8.94 -14.46 2.32
C ALA A 204 10.27 -15.23 2.17
N LYS A 205 11.17 -15.14 3.15
CA LYS A 205 12.42 -15.93 3.15
C LYS A 205 12.14 -17.42 3.33
N ALA A 206 11.20 -17.77 4.22
CA ALA A 206 10.80 -19.16 4.46
C ALA A 206 10.19 -19.78 3.20
N GLU A 207 9.26 -19.09 2.51
CA GLU A 207 8.68 -19.56 1.25
C GLU A 207 9.72 -19.79 0.15
N ASN A 208 10.69 -18.88 0.03
CA ASN A 208 11.76 -19.04 -0.96
C ASN A 208 12.66 -20.25 -0.65
N ALA A 209 12.93 -20.54 0.63
CA ALA A 209 13.72 -21.70 1.05
C ALA A 209 12.98 -23.01 0.73
N GLU A 210 11.70 -23.12 1.04
CA GLU A 210 10.86 -24.29 0.74
C GLU A 210 10.76 -24.56 -0.76
N ASN A 211 10.66 -23.50 -1.59
CA ASN A 211 10.60 -23.64 -3.06
C ASN A 211 11.92 -24.11 -3.67
N VAL A 212 13.08 -23.81 -3.04
CA VAL A 212 14.40 -24.28 -3.50
C VAL A 212 14.62 -25.76 -3.12
N GLU A 213 14.13 -26.21 -1.97
CA GLU A 213 14.25 -27.61 -1.52
C GLU A 213 13.34 -28.58 -2.33
N ASN A 214 12.26 -28.07 -2.94
CA ASN A 214 11.28 -28.85 -3.70
C ASN A 214 11.48 -28.77 -5.23
N ALA A 215 12.52 -28.09 -5.74
CA ALA A 215 12.85 -27.93 -7.15
C ALA A 215 14.05 -28.80 -7.56
#